data_79f275c36198c2e310f0256d55367b67
#
_entry.id   79f275c36198c2e310f0256d55367b67
#
_cell.length_a   1.000
_cell.length_b   1.000
_cell.length_c   1.000
_cell.angle_alpha   90.00
_cell.angle_beta   90.00
_cell.angle_gamma   90.00
#
_symmetry.space_group_name_H-M   'P 1'
#
loop_
_entity.id
_entity.type
_entity.pdbx_description
1 polymer ?
#
loop_
_entity_poly.entity_id
_entity_poly.type
_entity_poly.pdbx_seq_one_letter_code
_entity_poly.pdbx_strand_id
1 'polypeptide(L)'
;MDHEKYMRLALIEAKKAAAAGEIPVGAVVVCGNTVLAAAHNDREVTHSPLGHAEVRAIEMACQARGDWRLDNCTLYVTLEPCPMCSGAILNSRIRRVVYGAADAKAGCCGSVTDLFALPFNHHPVVEKGLREAEAQQLLQAFFVSLREKRAGRPRWKPPVPENRGK
;
A
#
# COMPACT_ATOMS: atom_id res chain seq x y z
N MET A 1 2.83 10.29 -19.96
CA MET A 1 1.91 9.98 -18.84
C MET A 1 2.21 10.98 -17.73
N ASP A 2 1.19 11.61 -17.16
CA ASP A 2 1.38 12.61 -16.09
C ASP A 2 1.46 11.90 -14.72
N HIS A 3 2.65 11.44 -14.36
CA HIS A 3 2.91 10.72 -13.11
C HIS A 3 2.55 11.55 -11.87
N GLU A 4 2.78 12.87 -11.93
CA GLU A 4 2.45 13.80 -10.85
C GLU A 4 0.95 13.84 -10.54
N LYS A 5 0.12 13.86 -11.58
CA LYS A 5 -1.35 13.84 -11.46
C LYS A 5 -1.82 12.58 -10.73
N TYR A 6 -1.32 11.42 -11.11
CA TYR A 6 -1.76 10.15 -10.54
C TYR A 6 -1.27 9.92 -9.11
N MET A 7 -0.06 10.37 -8.79
CA MET A 7 0.41 10.33 -7.40
C MET A 7 -0.39 11.28 -6.50
N ARG A 8 -0.82 12.46 -7.01
CA ARG A 8 -1.76 13.32 -6.26
C ARG A 8 -3.08 12.63 -5.94
N LEU A 9 -3.62 11.85 -6.88
CA LEU A 9 -4.83 11.05 -6.62
C LEU A 9 -4.57 10.01 -5.53
N ALA A 10 -3.44 9.32 -5.56
CA ALA A 10 -3.06 8.38 -4.49
C ALA A 10 -2.92 9.09 -3.13
N LEU A 11 -2.37 10.30 -3.08
CA LEU A 11 -2.29 11.10 -1.85
C LEU A 11 -3.66 11.55 -1.35
N ILE A 12 -4.61 11.82 -2.24
CA ILE A 12 -6.01 12.10 -1.86
C ILE A 12 -6.61 10.87 -1.18
N GLU A 13 -6.41 9.68 -1.73
CA GLU A 13 -6.86 8.44 -1.10
C GLU A 13 -6.17 8.20 0.26
N ALA A 14 -4.87 8.46 0.37
CA ALA A 14 -4.16 8.38 1.65
C ALA A 14 -4.76 9.30 2.73
N LYS A 15 -5.19 10.50 2.37
CA LYS A 15 -5.89 11.44 3.28
C LYS A 15 -7.24 10.90 3.72
N LYS A 16 -7.97 10.20 2.84
CA LYS A 16 -9.24 9.54 3.20
C LYS A 16 -9.00 8.43 4.23
N ALA A 17 -7.94 7.62 4.05
CA ALA A 17 -7.53 6.62 5.03
C ALA A 17 -7.28 7.27 6.40
N ALA A 18 -6.47 8.35 6.45
CA ALA A 18 -6.19 9.07 7.69
C ALA A 18 -7.46 9.58 8.38
N ALA A 19 -8.42 10.13 7.62
CA ALA A 19 -9.70 10.59 8.14
C ALA A 19 -10.55 9.46 8.73
N ALA A 20 -10.42 8.25 8.20
CA ALA A 20 -11.07 7.04 8.73
C ALA A 20 -10.30 6.38 9.89
N GLY A 21 -9.18 6.94 10.32
CA GLY A 21 -8.35 6.36 11.38
C GLY A 21 -7.43 5.23 10.93
N GLU A 22 -7.26 5.07 9.64
CA GLU A 22 -6.38 4.10 8.99
C GLU A 22 -4.99 4.66 8.71
N ILE A 23 -4.00 3.79 8.58
CA ILE A 23 -2.67 4.20 8.10
C ILE A 23 -2.83 4.89 6.73
N PRO A 24 -2.31 6.12 6.55
CA PRO A 24 -2.56 6.94 5.37
C PRO A 24 -1.78 6.45 4.15
N VAL A 25 -2.25 5.36 3.57
CA VAL A 25 -1.77 4.82 2.30
C VAL A 25 -2.89 4.87 1.28
N GLY A 26 -2.59 5.38 0.11
CA GLY A 26 -3.50 5.42 -1.03
C GLY A 26 -2.83 4.85 -2.27
N ALA A 27 -3.63 4.24 -3.13
CA ALA A 27 -3.18 3.62 -4.36
C ALA A 27 -4.14 3.89 -5.52
N VAL A 28 -3.57 4.02 -6.72
CA VAL A 28 -4.32 4.26 -7.97
C VAL A 28 -3.77 3.36 -9.07
N VAL A 29 -4.63 2.65 -9.76
CA VAL A 29 -4.28 1.85 -10.94
C VAL A 29 -4.72 2.60 -12.21
N VAL A 30 -3.78 2.79 -13.13
CA VAL A 30 -3.98 3.55 -14.38
C VAL A 30 -3.60 2.68 -15.56
N CYS A 31 -4.46 2.62 -16.58
CA CYS A 31 -4.19 1.97 -17.86
C CYS A 31 -4.18 3.03 -18.96
N GLY A 32 -3.04 3.22 -19.63
CA GLY A 32 -2.88 4.37 -20.53
C GLY A 32 -3.05 5.70 -19.78
N ASN A 33 -4.11 6.44 -20.09
CA ASN A 33 -4.48 7.68 -19.40
C ASN A 33 -5.76 7.54 -18.55
N THR A 34 -6.32 6.33 -18.46
CA THR A 34 -7.58 6.06 -17.76
C THR A 34 -7.28 5.52 -16.35
N VAL A 35 -7.86 6.15 -15.34
CA VAL A 35 -7.87 5.63 -13.97
C VAL A 35 -8.89 4.49 -13.91
N LEU A 36 -8.43 3.28 -13.66
CA LEU A 36 -9.29 2.10 -13.49
C LEU A 36 -9.82 1.99 -12.06
N ALA A 37 -8.98 2.31 -11.07
CA ALA A 37 -9.33 2.22 -9.67
C ALA A 37 -8.51 3.19 -8.82
N ALA A 38 -9.11 3.65 -7.73
CA ALA A 38 -8.45 4.38 -6.66
C ALA A 38 -8.95 3.83 -5.32
N ALA A 39 -8.06 3.56 -4.40
CA ALA A 39 -8.38 2.95 -3.11
C ALA A 39 -7.40 3.39 -2.01
N HIS A 40 -7.78 3.16 -0.79
CA HIS A 40 -6.96 3.45 0.38
C HIS A 40 -7.00 2.30 1.38
N ASN A 41 -6.09 2.33 2.34
CA ASN A 41 -6.03 1.33 3.41
C ASN A 41 -7.34 1.34 4.21
N ASP A 42 -7.91 0.15 4.45
CA ASP A 42 -9.17 -0.06 5.17
C ASP A 42 -9.10 -1.24 6.16
N ARG A 43 -7.89 -1.61 6.59
CA ARG A 43 -7.63 -2.80 7.39
C ARG A 43 -8.38 -2.83 8.71
N GLU A 44 -8.40 -1.74 9.44
CA GLU A 44 -9.07 -1.64 10.73
C GLU A 44 -10.60 -1.60 10.57
N VAL A 45 -11.10 -0.84 9.58
CA VAL A 45 -12.53 -0.71 9.29
C VAL A 45 -13.14 -2.04 8.84
N THR A 46 -12.44 -2.78 7.98
CA THR A 46 -12.92 -4.05 7.42
C THR A 46 -12.52 -5.28 8.24
N HIS A 47 -11.70 -5.10 9.28
CA HIS A 47 -11.08 -6.18 10.06
C HIS A 47 -10.36 -7.22 9.16
N SER A 48 -9.73 -6.75 8.09
CA SER A 48 -9.08 -7.60 7.11
C SER A 48 -7.58 -7.32 7.02
N PRO A 49 -6.71 -8.33 7.20
CA PRO A 49 -5.27 -8.15 7.00
C PRO A 49 -4.92 -7.85 5.53
N LEU A 50 -5.84 -8.08 4.60
CA LEU A 50 -5.70 -7.80 3.17
C LEU A 50 -6.09 -6.36 2.80
N GLY A 51 -6.58 -5.58 3.75
CA GLY A 51 -7.09 -4.21 3.56
C GLY A 51 -6.02 -3.17 3.27
N HIS A 52 -5.03 -3.48 2.43
CA HIS A 52 -4.03 -2.55 1.94
C HIS A 52 -4.51 -1.84 0.68
N ALA A 53 -4.16 -0.58 0.53
CA ALA A 53 -4.57 0.26 -0.59
C ALA A 53 -4.26 -0.38 -1.95
N GLU A 54 -3.09 -0.98 -2.09
CA GLU A 54 -2.63 -1.62 -3.32
C GLU A 54 -3.50 -2.83 -3.68
N VAL A 55 -3.78 -3.70 -2.71
CA VAL A 55 -4.61 -4.90 -2.93
C VAL A 55 -6.02 -4.49 -3.32
N ARG A 56 -6.60 -3.49 -2.63
CA ARG A 56 -7.92 -2.95 -2.97
C ARG A 56 -7.97 -2.35 -4.37
N ALA A 57 -6.97 -1.52 -4.71
CA ALA A 57 -6.90 -0.89 -6.03
C ALA A 57 -6.72 -1.93 -7.16
N ILE A 58 -5.90 -2.97 -6.93
CA ILE A 58 -5.69 -4.06 -7.90
C ILE A 58 -7.00 -4.83 -8.10
N GLU A 59 -7.68 -5.24 -7.04
CA GLU A 59 -8.94 -5.95 -7.10
C GLU A 59 -10.01 -5.16 -7.88
N MET A 60 -10.20 -3.89 -7.52
CA MET A 60 -11.15 -3.00 -8.20
C MET A 60 -10.79 -2.79 -9.68
N ALA A 61 -9.50 -2.65 -10.00
CA ALA A 61 -9.03 -2.48 -11.38
C ALA A 61 -9.29 -3.74 -12.23
N CYS A 62 -9.08 -4.93 -11.65
CA CYS A 62 -9.39 -6.20 -12.31
C CYS A 62 -10.89 -6.32 -12.60
N GLN A 63 -11.74 -5.96 -11.65
CA GLN A 63 -13.20 -5.93 -11.82
C GLN A 63 -13.61 -4.93 -12.89
N ALA A 64 -13.07 -3.70 -12.87
CA ALA A 64 -13.38 -2.67 -13.87
C ALA A 64 -12.94 -3.07 -15.29
N ARG A 65 -11.84 -3.81 -15.39
CA ARG A 65 -11.33 -4.31 -16.68
C ARG A 65 -12.03 -5.57 -17.15
N GLY A 66 -12.63 -6.34 -16.27
CA GLY A 66 -13.18 -7.67 -16.55
C GLY A 66 -12.11 -8.74 -16.81
N ASP A 67 -10.88 -8.51 -16.29
CA ASP A 67 -9.73 -9.39 -16.45
C ASP A 67 -8.83 -9.29 -15.23
N TRP A 68 -8.27 -10.40 -14.78
CA TRP A 68 -7.27 -10.42 -13.70
C TRP A 68 -5.90 -9.86 -14.11
N ARG A 69 -5.62 -9.82 -15.42
CA ARG A 69 -4.37 -9.29 -15.98
C ARG A 69 -4.45 -7.78 -16.14
N LEU A 70 -3.54 -7.09 -15.52
CA LEU A 70 -3.38 -5.63 -15.61
C LEU A 70 -2.15 -5.25 -16.46
N ASP A 71 -1.92 -6.01 -17.54
CA ASP A 71 -0.86 -5.71 -18.50
C ASP A 71 -1.03 -4.26 -19.00
N ASN A 72 0.08 -3.56 -19.16
CA ASN A 72 0.14 -2.14 -19.53
C ASN A 72 -0.46 -1.16 -18.51
N CYS A 73 -0.81 -1.61 -17.30
CA CYS A 73 -1.22 -0.73 -16.23
C CYS A 73 -0.01 -0.28 -15.39
N THR A 74 -0.18 0.87 -14.75
CA THR A 74 0.74 1.44 -13.77
C THR A 74 0.01 1.55 -12.43
N LEU A 75 0.62 1.07 -11.36
CA LEU A 75 0.20 1.30 -9.98
C LEU A 75 0.96 2.49 -9.42
N TYR A 76 0.23 3.48 -8.90
CA TYR A 76 0.75 4.56 -8.09
C TYR A 76 0.37 4.31 -6.64
N VAL A 77 1.31 4.37 -5.72
CA VAL A 77 1.07 4.15 -4.29
C VAL A 77 1.91 5.10 -3.45
N THR A 78 1.36 5.61 -2.36
CA THR A 78 2.04 6.61 -1.53
C THR A 78 3.16 6.03 -0.66
N LEU A 79 3.16 4.72 -0.41
CA LEU A 79 4.15 3.99 0.39
C LEU A 79 4.69 2.80 -0.40
N GLU A 80 5.97 2.48 -0.22
CA GLU A 80 6.59 1.31 -0.83
C GLU A 80 5.81 0.02 -0.53
N PRO A 81 5.48 -0.80 -1.55
CA PRO A 81 4.72 -2.03 -1.37
C PRO A 81 5.38 -3.05 -0.43
N CYS A 82 4.59 -3.63 0.46
CA CYS A 82 4.99 -4.72 1.35
C CYS A 82 5.02 -6.08 0.60
N PRO A 83 5.45 -7.20 1.23
CA PRO A 83 5.52 -8.51 0.56
C PRO A 83 4.19 -8.96 -0.05
N MET A 84 3.08 -8.79 0.68
CA MET A 84 1.74 -9.15 0.20
C MET A 84 1.36 -8.35 -1.05
N CYS A 85 1.55 -7.03 -1.01
CA CYS A 85 1.22 -6.14 -2.12
C CYS A 85 2.13 -6.37 -3.33
N SER A 86 3.42 -6.60 -3.10
CA SER A 86 4.37 -6.95 -4.16
C SER A 86 4.00 -8.27 -4.84
N GLY A 87 3.55 -9.27 -4.08
CA GLY A 87 3.00 -10.51 -4.62
C GLY A 87 1.74 -10.29 -5.46
N ALA A 88 0.82 -9.42 -5.02
CA ALA A 88 -0.37 -9.06 -5.78
C ALA A 88 -0.02 -8.35 -7.11
N ILE A 89 0.99 -7.48 -7.10
CA ILE A 89 1.51 -6.79 -8.29
C ILE A 89 2.06 -7.81 -9.29
N LEU A 90 2.86 -8.79 -8.84
CA LEU A 90 3.39 -9.86 -9.70
C LEU A 90 2.25 -10.69 -10.30
N ASN A 91 1.30 -11.11 -9.46
CA ASN A 91 0.19 -11.96 -9.89
C ASN A 91 -0.73 -11.27 -10.90
N SER A 92 -1.00 -9.98 -10.71
CA SER A 92 -1.85 -9.19 -11.61
C SER A 92 -1.15 -8.72 -12.88
N ARG A 93 0.16 -8.97 -13.03
CA ARG A 93 0.94 -8.57 -14.22
C ARG A 93 1.03 -7.06 -14.44
N ILE A 94 0.94 -6.26 -13.39
CA ILE A 94 1.16 -4.81 -13.46
C ILE A 94 2.55 -4.52 -14.03
N ARG A 95 2.58 -3.68 -15.06
CA ARG A 95 3.83 -3.39 -15.79
C ARG A 95 4.76 -2.44 -15.04
N ARG A 96 4.20 -1.48 -14.29
CA ARG A 96 4.97 -0.42 -13.62
C ARG A 96 4.41 -0.12 -12.25
N VAL A 97 5.30 0.11 -11.31
CA VAL A 97 4.99 0.58 -9.96
C VAL A 97 5.72 1.90 -9.74
N VAL A 98 4.97 2.93 -9.33
CA VAL A 98 5.51 4.23 -8.92
C VAL A 98 5.12 4.46 -7.47
N TYR A 99 6.11 4.58 -6.57
CA TYR A 99 5.79 4.81 -5.17
C TYR A 99 6.41 6.10 -4.62
N GLY A 100 5.79 6.63 -3.54
CA GLY A 100 6.24 7.83 -2.86
C GLY A 100 7.31 7.53 -1.83
N ALA A 101 6.92 7.32 -0.58
CA ALA A 101 7.81 7.08 0.54
C ALA A 101 8.36 5.65 0.57
N ALA A 102 9.63 5.50 0.94
CA ALA A 102 10.22 4.19 1.25
C ALA A 102 9.70 3.64 2.59
N ASP A 103 9.61 2.31 2.70
CA ASP A 103 9.24 1.62 3.95
C ASP A 103 10.40 0.76 4.45
N ALA A 104 11.17 1.28 5.41
CA ALA A 104 12.31 0.59 5.99
C ALA A 104 11.93 -0.66 6.82
N LYS A 105 10.65 -0.87 7.11
CA LYS A 105 10.18 -2.00 7.93
C LYS A 105 9.62 -3.16 7.12
N ALA A 106 8.97 -2.88 6.01
CA ALA A 106 8.26 -3.87 5.21
C ALA A 106 8.38 -3.67 3.69
N GLY A 107 9.12 -2.66 3.22
CA GLY A 107 9.24 -2.36 1.79
C GLY A 107 9.96 -3.44 1.01
N CYS A 108 9.35 -3.89 -0.07
CA CYS A 108 9.86 -4.98 -0.91
C CYS A 108 10.24 -4.56 -2.34
N CYS A 109 10.50 -3.25 -2.51
CA CYS A 109 11.01 -2.68 -3.77
C CYS A 109 12.41 -2.08 -3.60
N GLY A 110 13.19 -2.59 -2.63
CA GLY A 110 14.57 -2.22 -2.39
C GLY A 110 14.91 -1.80 -0.96
N SER A 111 13.93 -1.52 -0.08
CA SER A 111 14.22 -1.08 1.30
C SER A 111 14.60 -2.24 2.23
N VAL A 112 13.77 -3.26 2.38
CA VAL A 112 14.08 -4.48 3.16
C VAL A 112 14.60 -5.56 2.23
N THR A 113 13.93 -5.76 1.12
CA THR A 113 14.32 -6.68 0.04
C THR A 113 13.82 -6.13 -1.29
N ASP A 114 14.31 -6.67 -2.39
CA ASP A 114 13.75 -6.42 -3.73
C ASP A 114 13.12 -7.70 -4.25
N LEU A 115 11.80 -7.81 -4.07
CA LEU A 115 11.04 -8.98 -4.51
C LEU A 115 11.01 -9.08 -6.04
N PHE A 116 11.07 -7.94 -6.74
CA PHE A 116 11.01 -7.89 -8.19
C PHE A 116 12.34 -8.24 -8.88
N ALA A 117 13.44 -8.27 -8.13
CA ALA A 117 14.73 -8.75 -8.61
C ALA A 117 14.84 -10.29 -8.57
N LEU A 118 13.95 -11.00 -7.86
CA LEU A 118 13.94 -12.46 -7.81
C LEU A 118 13.49 -13.04 -9.14
N PRO A 119 13.88 -14.28 -9.48
CA PRO A 119 13.66 -14.89 -10.80
C PRO A 119 12.20 -15.37 -10.99
N PHE A 120 11.23 -14.50 -10.73
CA PHE A 120 9.84 -14.74 -11.08
C PHE A 120 9.59 -14.52 -12.58
N ASN A 121 8.45 -14.97 -13.06
CA ASN A 121 8.07 -14.88 -14.47
C ASN A 121 7.52 -13.50 -14.88
N HIS A 122 7.57 -12.50 -14.00
CA HIS A 122 7.15 -11.13 -14.27
C HIS A 122 8.02 -10.15 -13.48
N HIS A 123 8.45 -9.06 -14.12
CA HIS A 123 9.29 -8.03 -13.53
C HIS A 123 8.71 -6.65 -13.85
N PRO A 124 8.00 -6.00 -12.92
CA PRO A 124 7.53 -4.64 -13.12
C PRO A 124 8.69 -3.64 -13.11
N VAL A 125 8.56 -2.56 -13.88
CA VAL A 125 9.45 -1.40 -13.76
C VAL A 125 9.09 -0.65 -12.49
N VAL A 126 10.08 -0.32 -11.65
CA VAL A 126 9.88 0.39 -10.39
C VAL A 126 10.47 1.80 -10.45
N GLU A 127 9.66 2.80 -10.11
CA GLU A 127 10.07 4.19 -9.92
C GLU A 127 9.74 4.63 -8.49
N LYS A 128 10.69 5.29 -7.82
CA LYS A 128 10.59 5.62 -6.40
C LYS A 128 10.75 7.11 -6.14
N GLY A 129 10.20 7.56 -5.02
CA GLY A 129 10.42 8.92 -4.51
C GLY A 129 9.50 9.98 -5.08
N LEU A 130 8.47 9.62 -5.87
CA LEU A 130 7.54 10.60 -6.41
C LEU A 130 6.66 11.16 -5.29
N ARG A 131 6.78 12.47 -5.01
CA ARG A 131 6.12 13.19 -3.90
C ARG A 131 6.39 12.56 -2.51
N GLU A 132 7.58 12.03 -2.34
CA GLU A 132 8.01 11.33 -1.13
C GLU A 132 7.78 12.15 0.14
N ALA A 133 8.16 13.43 0.14
CA ALA A 133 8.03 14.31 1.29
C ALA A 133 6.57 14.42 1.78
N GLU A 134 5.60 14.54 0.87
CA GLU A 134 4.19 14.61 1.24
C GLU A 134 3.67 13.29 1.80
N ALA A 135 4.05 12.17 1.20
CA ALA A 135 3.69 10.85 1.70
C ALA A 135 4.27 10.62 3.11
N GLN A 136 5.54 10.98 3.33
CA GLN A 136 6.19 10.89 4.65
C GLN A 136 5.50 11.77 5.69
N GLN A 137 5.14 13.01 5.34
CA GLN A 137 4.45 13.93 6.25
C GLN A 137 3.10 13.37 6.71
N LEU A 138 2.32 12.79 5.80
CA LEU A 138 1.04 12.14 6.15
C LEU A 138 1.23 10.98 7.13
N LEU A 139 2.22 10.12 6.88
CA LEU A 139 2.54 8.98 7.75
C LEU A 139 3.01 9.46 9.13
N GLN A 140 3.91 10.43 9.19
CA GLN A 140 4.43 10.98 10.43
C GLN A 140 3.33 11.62 11.28
N ALA A 141 2.48 12.46 10.68
CA ALA A 141 1.36 13.11 11.38
C ALA A 141 0.39 12.07 11.95
N PHE A 142 0.07 11.02 11.20
CA PHE A 142 -0.78 9.93 11.65
C PHE A 142 -0.19 9.19 12.86
N PHE A 143 1.08 8.80 12.80
CA PHE A 143 1.71 8.07 13.91
C PHE A 143 1.93 8.92 15.15
N VAL A 144 2.16 10.23 15.00
CA VAL A 144 2.17 11.17 16.15
C VAL A 144 0.81 11.17 16.82
N SER A 145 -0.26 11.43 16.08
CA SER A 145 -1.64 11.42 16.60
C SER A 145 -2.03 10.08 17.22
N LEU A 146 -1.60 8.96 16.62
CA LEU A 146 -1.88 7.63 17.16
C LEU A 146 -1.19 7.39 18.51
N ARG A 147 0.06 7.84 18.66
CA ARG A 147 0.79 7.77 19.95
C ARG A 147 0.12 8.59 21.04
N GLU A 148 -0.31 9.81 20.72
CA GLU A 148 -1.05 10.67 21.64
C GLU A 148 -2.35 10.03 22.11
N LYS A 149 -3.14 9.47 21.19
CA LYS A 149 -4.39 8.76 21.51
C LYS A 149 -4.18 7.49 22.33
N ARG A 150 -3.00 6.86 22.23
CA ARG A 150 -2.63 5.65 22.98
C ARG A 150 -1.91 5.97 24.30
N ALA A 151 -1.50 7.20 24.53
CA ALA A 151 -0.90 7.62 25.78
C ALA A 151 -1.89 7.36 26.93
N GLY A 152 -1.48 6.54 27.92
CA GLY A 152 -2.33 6.15 29.06
C GLY A 152 -3.17 4.89 28.88
N ARG A 153 -3.16 4.23 27.71
CA ARG A 153 -3.82 2.92 27.53
C ARG A 153 -2.85 1.78 27.89
N PRO A 154 -3.26 0.78 28.69
CA PRO A 154 -2.41 -0.36 28.98
C PRO A 154 -2.06 -1.09 27.66
N ARG A 155 -0.78 -1.43 27.53
CA ARG A 155 -0.32 -2.27 26.40
C ARG A 155 -0.98 -3.64 26.50
N TRP A 156 -1.63 -4.09 25.43
CA TRP A 156 -2.09 -5.47 25.34
C TRP A 156 -0.90 -6.41 25.60
N LYS A 157 -1.05 -7.31 26.56
CA LYS A 157 -0.10 -8.39 26.81
C LYS A 157 -0.77 -9.70 26.43
N PRO A 158 -0.09 -10.58 25.67
CA PRO A 158 -0.63 -11.90 25.38
C PRO A 158 -0.92 -12.61 26.71
N PRO A 159 -2.00 -13.41 26.79
CA PRO A 159 -2.25 -14.25 27.96
C PRO A 159 -1.03 -15.15 28.20
N VAL A 160 -0.58 -15.20 29.44
CA VAL A 160 0.47 -16.15 29.84
C VAL A 160 -0.07 -17.55 29.59
N PRO A 161 0.62 -18.41 28.82
CA PRO A 161 0.13 -19.78 28.63
C PRO A 161 0.00 -20.43 30.01
N GLU A 162 -1.19 -20.91 30.33
CA GLU A 162 -1.41 -21.71 31.53
C GLU A 162 -0.47 -22.93 31.45
N ASN A 163 0.43 -23.01 32.41
CA ASN A 163 1.29 -24.16 32.56
C ASN A 163 0.38 -25.36 32.85
N ARG A 164 -0.05 -26.10 31.80
CA ARG A 164 -0.73 -27.38 32.00
C ARG A 164 0.33 -28.31 32.61
N GLY A 165 0.36 -28.30 33.94
CA GLY A 165 1.14 -29.22 34.72
C GLY A 165 0.94 -30.65 34.22
N LYS A 166 2.07 -31.34 34.12
CA LYS A 166 2.11 -32.78 33.83
C LYS A 166 1.36 -33.58 34.88
#